data_76e9a1bac5920a9a0cf7c1e62ea90928
#
_entry.id   76e9a1bac5920a9a0cf7c1e62ea90928
#
_cell.length_a   1.000
_cell.length_b   1.000
_cell.length_c   1.000
_cell.angle_alpha   90.00
_cell.angle_beta   90.00
_cell.angle_gamma   90.00
#
_symmetry.space_group_name_H-M   'P 1'
#
loop_
_entity.id
_entity.type
_entity.pdbx_description
1 polymer ?
#
loop_
_entity_poly.entity_id
_entity_poly.type
_entity_poly.pdbx_seq_one_letter_code
_entity_poly.pdbx_strand_id
1 'polypeptide(L)'
;KVWTGPSSRHYYVSMTNIHEPLDDKRVRQAFNYAIDKEGILEAAFKGYATVADVTIVNEAVNGYSPAATHPYPYDTDKATALLAEAGWTDSDGDGILDKDGEPMELILRTRKGAVPGDYETAELVQGMLLNVGVKVNVDVADTASFLAELNQPIADAPHYDMVNLTWGTFTGDAEYVMKSYIACNAWPPTYWDYSHYCNEEVDALIQKGDEVPTVEERNELYAQILDIVREDAPTLFLFNGLSTIATRSDVNGLYLDPAQTIWPVKYAWLD
;
A
#
# COMPACT_ATOMS: atom_id res chain seq x y z
N LYS A 1 6.30 23.47 20.66
CA LYS A 1 7.23 22.88 19.67
C LYS A 1 6.48 21.80 18.91
N VAL A 2 6.79 21.65 17.61
CA VAL A 2 6.29 20.55 16.78
C VAL A 2 7.52 19.87 16.17
N TRP A 3 7.54 18.55 16.23
CA TRP A 3 8.52 17.72 15.56
C TRP A 3 7.80 16.81 14.57
N THR A 4 8.36 16.66 13.38
CA THR A 4 7.86 15.78 12.34
C THR A 4 9.04 14.97 11.81
N GLY A 5 8.83 13.70 11.55
CA GLY A 5 9.83 12.79 11.00
C GLY A 5 9.20 11.57 10.34
N PRO A 6 9.98 10.72 9.66
CA PRO A 6 9.49 9.52 9.02
C PRO A 6 8.73 8.60 9.98
N SER A 7 7.70 7.94 9.46
CA SER A 7 6.96 6.87 10.12
C SER A 7 7.12 5.58 9.35
N SER A 8 7.09 4.44 10.01
CA SER A 8 7.03 3.12 9.36
C SER A 8 5.67 2.86 8.67
N ARG A 9 4.73 3.79 8.76
CA ARG A 9 3.38 3.65 8.23
C ARG A 9 3.31 3.97 6.75
N HIS A 10 2.64 3.11 5.99
CA HIS A 10 2.33 3.27 4.58
C HIS A 10 0.84 3.44 4.38
N TYR A 11 0.48 4.18 3.33
CA TYR A 11 -0.85 4.28 2.75
C TYR A 11 -0.82 3.61 1.38
N TYR A 12 -1.74 2.71 1.14
CA TYR A 12 -1.79 1.93 -0.09
C TYR A 12 -3.22 1.45 -0.36
N VAL A 13 -3.48 1.07 -1.59
CA VAL A 13 -4.69 0.32 -1.93
C VAL A 13 -4.27 -1.10 -2.28
N SER A 14 -4.69 -2.06 -1.46
CA SER A 14 -4.52 -3.48 -1.75
C SER A 14 -5.40 -3.87 -2.92
N MET A 15 -4.89 -4.63 -3.87
CA MET A 15 -5.62 -5.16 -5.02
C MET A 15 -5.73 -6.67 -4.88
N THR A 16 -6.90 -7.28 -5.05
CA THR A 16 -7.09 -8.72 -4.87
C THR A 16 -6.52 -9.50 -6.06
N ASN A 17 -5.34 -10.12 -5.88
CA ASN A 17 -4.53 -10.69 -6.98
C ASN A 17 -5.01 -12.06 -7.49
N ILE A 18 -6.14 -12.57 -7.05
CA ILE A 18 -6.59 -13.94 -7.29
C ILE A 18 -7.80 -14.08 -8.21
N HIS A 19 -8.35 -12.98 -8.69
CA HIS A 19 -9.43 -12.97 -9.67
C HIS A 19 -9.33 -11.81 -10.66
N GLU A 20 -9.92 -12.00 -11.84
CA GLU A 20 -9.97 -10.99 -12.89
C GLU A 20 -10.71 -9.74 -12.41
N PRO A 21 -10.23 -8.55 -12.83
CA PRO A 21 -9.10 -8.28 -13.72
C PRO A 21 -7.75 -8.15 -12.99
N LEU A 22 -7.73 -8.26 -11.65
CA LEU A 22 -6.58 -7.95 -10.81
C LEU A 22 -5.59 -9.12 -10.65
N ASP A 23 -5.87 -10.32 -11.17
CA ASP A 23 -4.93 -11.42 -11.31
C ASP A 23 -3.86 -11.16 -12.38
N ASP A 24 -4.15 -10.30 -13.38
CA ASP A 24 -3.17 -9.88 -14.39
C ASP A 24 -2.29 -8.74 -13.85
N LYS A 25 -0.99 -8.99 -13.73
CA LYS A 25 -0.04 -7.98 -13.25
C LYS A 25 0.02 -6.72 -14.14
N ARG A 26 -0.29 -6.82 -15.43
CA ARG A 26 -0.32 -5.66 -16.32
C ARG A 26 -1.41 -4.69 -15.93
N VAL A 27 -2.57 -5.18 -15.50
CA VAL A 27 -3.66 -4.36 -14.96
C VAL A 27 -3.22 -3.67 -13.67
N ARG A 28 -2.59 -4.39 -12.75
CA ARG A 28 -2.12 -3.81 -11.49
C ARG A 28 -1.01 -2.76 -11.70
N GLN A 29 -0.10 -3.01 -12.64
CA GLN A 29 0.91 -2.03 -13.06
C GLN A 29 0.25 -0.80 -13.71
N ALA A 30 -0.74 -1.00 -14.59
CA ALA A 30 -1.49 0.09 -15.21
C ALA A 30 -2.13 0.99 -14.16
N PHE A 31 -2.75 0.43 -13.14
CA PHE A 31 -3.34 1.21 -12.05
C PHE A 31 -2.27 2.02 -11.30
N ASN A 32 -1.08 1.47 -11.05
CA ASN A 32 0.01 2.22 -10.43
C ASN A 32 0.49 3.40 -11.31
N TYR A 33 0.48 3.27 -12.65
CA TYR A 33 0.79 4.37 -13.58
C TYR A 33 -0.35 5.40 -13.68
N ALA A 34 -1.60 4.98 -13.50
CA ALA A 34 -2.78 5.84 -13.62
C ALA A 34 -2.96 6.82 -12.45
N ILE A 35 -2.25 6.63 -11.34
CA ILE A 35 -2.43 7.42 -10.12
C ILE A 35 -1.43 8.57 -10.02
N ASP A 36 -1.95 9.81 -10.04
CA ASP A 36 -1.20 11.02 -9.67
C ASP A 36 -1.05 11.12 -8.15
N LYS A 37 0.02 10.52 -7.64
CA LYS A 37 0.31 10.48 -6.20
C LYS A 37 0.56 11.86 -5.62
N GLU A 38 1.24 12.74 -6.35
CA GLU A 38 1.48 14.12 -5.91
C GLU A 38 0.18 14.90 -5.78
N GLY A 39 -0.74 14.73 -6.74
CA GLY A 39 -2.07 15.36 -6.68
C GLY A 39 -2.89 14.88 -5.48
N ILE A 40 -2.85 13.58 -5.14
CA ILE A 40 -3.52 13.06 -3.94
C ILE A 40 -2.85 13.59 -2.67
N LEU A 41 -1.51 13.62 -2.64
CA LEU A 41 -0.74 14.11 -1.49
C LEU A 41 -1.11 15.56 -1.15
N GLU A 42 -1.20 16.42 -2.15
CA GLU A 42 -1.60 17.82 -1.96
C GLU A 42 -3.06 17.94 -1.49
N ALA A 43 -3.98 17.23 -2.14
CA ALA A 43 -5.41 17.35 -1.86
C ALA A 43 -5.83 16.75 -0.52
N ALA A 44 -5.36 15.52 -0.19
CA ALA A 44 -5.82 14.76 0.96
C ALA A 44 -4.90 14.92 2.19
N PHE A 45 -3.58 15.05 2.00
CA PHE A 45 -2.60 15.00 3.10
C PHE A 45 -1.99 16.34 3.47
N LYS A 46 -2.09 17.38 2.62
CA LYS A 46 -1.61 18.74 2.92
C LYS A 46 -0.16 18.79 3.44
N GLY A 47 0.72 17.92 2.92
CA GLY A 47 2.12 17.82 3.31
C GLY A 47 2.41 16.95 4.54
N TYR A 48 1.43 16.22 5.08
CA TYR A 48 1.62 15.32 6.24
C TYR A 48 1.94 13.86 5.83
N ALA A 49 2.39 13.66 4.62
CA ALA A 49 2.93 12.39 4.10
C ALA A 49 3.97 12.69 3.03
N THR A 50 4.67 11.66 2.55
CA THR A 50 5.56 11.73 1.38
C THR A 50 5.12 10.68 0.37
N VAL A 51 5.37 10.90 -0.91
CA VAL A 51 5.10 9.87 -1.93
C VAL A 51 5.92 8.63 -1.60
N ALA A 52 5.28 7.48 -1.60
CA ALA A 52 5.99 6.22 -1.42
C ALA A 52 6.79 5.90 -2.69
N ASP A 53 8.06 5.66 -2.49
CA ASP A 53 8.82 4.87 -3.43
C ASP A 53 8.24 3.46 -3.41
N VAL A 54 8.07 2.77 -4.38
CA VAL A 54 7.36 1.52 -4.66
C VAL A 54 7.59 0.37 -3.66
N THR A 55 7.49 0.61 -2.38
CA THR A 55 7.59 -0.48 -1.40
C THR A 55 6.72 -0.22 -0.17
N ILE A 56 6.34 -1.29 0.51
CA ILE A 56 5.76 -1.24 1.85
C ILE A 56 6.83 -1.20 2.96
N VAL A 57 8.09 -0.99 2.58
CA VAL A 57 9.24 -0.77 3.46
C VAL A 57 9.86 0.57 3.09
N ASN A 58 9.92 1.50 4.02
CA ASN A 58 10.47 2.84 3.81
C ASN A 58 11.74 3.09 4.63
N GLU A 59 12.32 4.27 4.51
CA GLU A 59 13.56 4.70 5.16
C GLU A 59 13.55 4.61 6.71
N ALA A 60 12.37 4.54 7.31
CA ALA A 60 12.23 4.38 8.76
C ALA A 60 12.32 2.92 9.23
N VAL A 61 12.48 1.97 8.31
CA VAL A 61 12.47 0.53 8.56
C VAL A 61 13.83 -0.07 8.20
N ASN A 62 14.40 -0.85 9.12
CA ASN A 62 15.61 -1.62 8.81
C ASN A 62 15.30 -2.64 7.70
N GLY A 63 16.17 -2.72 6.69
CA GLY A 63 15.93 -3.51 5.48
C GLY A 63 15.39 -2.72 4.29
N TYR A 64 15.16 -1.41 4.44
CA TYR A 64 14.89 -0.53 3.32
C TYR A 64 16.10 -0.46 2.38
N SER A 65 15.84 -0.56 1.07
CA SER A 65 16.87 -0.46 0.03
C SER A 65 16.50 0.64 -0.97
N PRO A 66 17.22 1.77 -0.98
CA PRO A 66 17.02 2.82 -1.99
C PRO A 66 17.26 2.33 -3.43
N ALA A 67 18.08 1.29 -3.61
CA ALA A 67 18.35 0.72 -4.94
C ALA A 67 17.16 -0.03 -5.53
N ALA A 68 16.28 -0.55 -4.68
CA ALA A 68 15.04 -1.23 -5.08
C ALA A 68 13.86 -0.25 -5.28
N THR A 69 14.08 1.06 -5.12
CA THR A 69 13.03 2.07 -5.19
C THR A 69 12.98 2.72 -6.57
N HIS A 70 12.12 2.20 -7.42
CA HIS A 70 11.81 2.81 -8.71
C HIS A 70 10.30 3.06 -8.76
N PRO A 71 9.85 4.30 -8.45
CA PRO A 71 8.42 4.62 -8.42
C PRO A 71 7.79 4.43 -9.80
N TYR A 72 6.52 4.03 -9.82
CA TYR A 72 5.69 4.17 -11.00
C TYR A 72 5.40 5.66 -11.20
N PRO A 73 5.94 6.32 -12.23
CA PRO A 73 5.59 7.70 -12.51
C PRO A 73 4.13 7.77 -12.97
N TYR A 74 3.49 8.90 -12.73
CA TYR A 74 2.16 9.16 -13.30
C TYR A 74 2.26 9.23 -14.82
N ASP A 75 1.60 8.27 -15.50
CA ASP A 75 1.63 8.12 -16.96
C ASP A 75 0.36 7.39 -17.42
N THR A 76 -0.66 8.16 -17.78
CA THR A 76 -1.95 7.61 -18.25
C THR A 76 -1.86 6.94 -19.61
N ASP A 77 -0.93 7.35 -20.47
CA ASP A 77 -0.72 6.71 -21.78
C ASP A 77 -0.15 5.31 -21.59
N LYS A 78 0.82 5.17 -20.67
CA LYS A 78 1.39 3.88 -20.29
C LYS A 78 0.33 2.98 -19.62
N ALA A 79 -0.49 3.54 -18.73
CA ALA A 79 -1.58 2.82 -18.09
C ALA A 79 -2.57 2.27 -19.13
N THR A 80 -3.04 3.11 -20.04
CA THR A 80 -3.96 2.70 -21.12
C THR A 80 -3.36 1.64 -22.03
N ALA A 81 -2.06 1.76 -22.37
CA ALA A 81 -1.37 0.76 -23.19
C ALA A 81 -1.33 -0.61 -22.50
N LEU A 82 -1.01 -0.66 -21.18
CA LEU A 82 -0.97 -1.91 -20.42
C LEU A 82 -2.36 -2.55 -20.28
N LEU A 83 -3.43 -1.74 -20.09
CA LEU A 83 -4.79 -2.24 -20.06
C LEU A 83 -5.19 -2.85 -21.41
N ALA A 84 -4.85 -2.20 -22.53
CA ALA A 84 -5.08 -2.73 -23.86
C ALA A 84 -4.29 -4.03 -24.12
N GLU A 85 -3.02 -4.11 -23.69
CA GLU A 85 -2.21 -5.32 -23.75
C GLU A 85 -2.79 -6.49 -22.92
N ALA A 86 -3.51 -6.17 -21.84
CA ALA A 86 -4.24 -7.13 -21.01
C ALA A 86 -5.60 -7.54 -21.63
N GLY A 87 -6.00 -6.92 -22.74
CA GLY A 87 -7.21 -7.22 -23.49
C GLY A 87 -8.43 -6.35 -23.08
N TRP A 88 -8.22 -5.31 -22.31
CA TRP A 88 -9.27 -4.37 -21.89
C TRP A 88 -9.33 -3.18 -22.84
N THR A 89 -10.47 -2.98 -23.50
CA THR A 89 -10.70 -1.89 -24.49
C THR A 89 -12.13 -1.39 -24.37
N ASP A 90 -12.36 -0.12 -24.66
CA ASP A 90 -13.71 0.44 -24.77
C ASP A 90 -14.29 0.04 -26.14
N SER A 91 -15.04 -1.07 -26.18
CA SER A 91 -15.51 -1.65 -27.44
C SER A 91 -16.87 -1.10 -27.87
N ASP A 92 -17.66 -0.53 -26.98
CA ASP A 92 -18.99 0.03 -27.25
C ASP A 92 -19.02 1.58 -27.25
N GLY A 93 -17.93 2.23 -26.80
CA GLY A 93 -17.74 3.67 -26.83
C GLY A 93 -18.42 4.41 -25.67
N ASP A 94 -18.70 3.73 -24.57
CA ASP A 94 -19.32 4.35 -23.38
C ASP A 94 -18.30 4.99 -22.42
N GLY A 95 -17.00 4.78 -22.68
CA GLY A 95 -15.89 5.33 -21.91
C GLY A 95 -15.39 4.40 -20.80
N ILE A 96 -15.98 3.22 -20.63
CA ILE A 96 -15.53 2.19 -19.71
C ILE A 96 -14.88 1.04 -20.52
N LEU A 97 -13.76 0.55 -20.05
CA LEU A 97 -13.11 -0.60 -20.70
C LEU A 97 -13.93 -1.87 -20.44
N ASP A 98 -14.01 -2.69 -21.47
CA ASP A 98 -14.65 -4.00 -21.41
C ASP A 98 -13.75 -5.10 -21.96
N LYS A 99 -14.04 -6.33 -21.59
CA LYS A 99 -13.41 -7.55 -22.10
C LYS A 99 -14.46 -8.64 -22.20
N ASP A 100 -14.59 -9.26 -23.37
CA ASP A 100 -15.60 -10.28 -23.66
C ASP A 100 -17.05 -9.83 -23.39
N GLY A 101 -17.31 -8.51 -23.45
CA GLY A 101 -18.61 -7.88 -23.22
C GLY A 101 -18.92 -7.57 -21.74
N GLU A 102 -17.96 -7.79 -20.83
CA GLU A 102 -18.11 -7.45 -19.42
C GLU A 102 -17.31 -6.17 -19.11
N PRO A 103 -17.95 -5.13 -18.54
CA PRO A 103 -17.28 -3.88 -18.22
C PRO A 103 -16.30 -4.02 -17.05
N MET A 104 -15.19 -3.26 -17.08
CA MET A 104 -14.27 -3.15 -15.95
C MET A 104 -14.89 -2.30 -14.84
N GLU A 105 -15.61 -2.95 -13.95
CA GLU A 105 -16.27 -2.33 -12.82
C GLU A 105 -15.80 -2.99 -11.52
N LEU A 106 -15.19 -2.19 -10.61
CA LEU A 106 -14.51 -2.66 -9.41
C LEU A 106 -15.11 -2.02 -8.16
N ILE A 107 -15.00 -2.73 -7.03
CA ILE A 107 -15.39 -2.23 -5.71
C ILE A 107 -14.13 -1.89 -4.91
N LEU A 108 -14.01 -0.61 -4.52
CA LEU A 108 -12.97 -0.13 -3.60
C LEU A 108 -13.55 0.04 -2.21
N ARG A 109 -13.22 -0.88 -1.33
CA ARG A 109 -13.62 -0.85 0.08
C ARG A 109 -12.77 0.16 0.85
N THR A 110 -13.41 1.05 1.61
CA THR A 110 -12.75 2.02 2.46
C THR A 110 -13.54 2.32 3.73
N ARG A 111 -13.00 3.12 4.58
CA ARG A 111 -13.64 3.68 5.78
C ARG A 111 -13.49 5.20 5.78
N LYS A 112 -14.16 5.88 6.68
CA LYS A 112 -14.11 7.34 6.76
C LYS A 112 -13.74 7.79 8.16
N GLY A 113 -12.66 8.61 8.25
CA GLY A 113 -12.24 9.26 9.48
C GLY A 113 -11.49 8.36 10.46
N ALA A 114 -11.04 7.18 10.04
CA ALA A 114 -10.20 6.32 10.87
C ALA A 114 -8.73 6.77 10.85
N VAL A 115 -8.26 7.21 9.69
CA VAL A 115 -6.93 7.83 9.51
C VAL A 115 -7.06 9.05 8.60
N PRO A 116 -6.13 10.03 8.68
CA PRO A 116 -6.17 11.18 7.78
C PRO A 116 -6.13 10.77 6.31
N GLY A 117 -7.03 11.30 5.50
CA GLY A 117 -7.06 11.11 4.06
C GLY A 117 -7.59 9.75 3.57
N ASP A 118 -8.11 8.87 4.44
CA ASP A 118 -8.57 7.53 4.05
C ASP A 118 -9.70 7.57 3.00
N TYR A 119 -10.73 8.33 3.24
CA TYR A 119 -11.86 8.45 2.33
C TYR A 119 -11.53 9.29 1.09
N GLU A 120 -10.88 10.42 1.30
CA GLU A 120 -10.47 11.33 0.23
C GLU A 120 -9.52 10.65 -0.78
N THR A 121 -8.62 9.80 -0.31
CA THR A 121 -7.76 8.99 -1.20
C THR A 121 -8.59 8.05 -2.07
N ALA A 122 -9.59 7.38 -1.50
CA ALA A 122 -10.44 6.46 -2.26
C ALA A 122 -11.24 7.18 -3.36
N GLU A 123 -11.79 8.37 -3.07
CA GLU A 123 -12.51 9.18 -4.07
C GLU A 123 -11.57 9.67 -5.19
N LEU A 124 -10.35 10.09 -4.85
CA LEU A 124 -9.37 10.53 -5.84
C LEU A 124 -8.89 9.37 -6.72
N VAL A 125 -8.62 8.20 -6.12
CA VAL A 125 -8.28 6.97 -6.88
C VAL A 125 -9.41 6.58 -7.82
N GLN A 126 -10.68 6.62 -7.38
CA GLN A 126 -11.85 6.39 -8.23
C GLN A 126 -11.83 7.31 -9.46
N GLY A 127 -11.65 8.61 -9.25
CA GLY A 127 -11.64 9.59 -10.35
C GLY A 127 -10.48 9.40 -11.32
N MET A 128 -9.29 9.06 -10.81
CA MET A 128 -8.10 8.84 -11.64
C MET A 128 -8.20 7.55 -12.45
N LEU A 129 -8.74 6.47 -11.88
CA LEU A 129 -8.97 5.22 -12.60
C LEU A 129 -10.07 5.38 -13.68
N LEU A 130 -11.09 6.20 -13.42
CA LEU A 130 -12.10 6.52 -14.42
C LEU A 130 -11.49 7.22 -15.65
N ASN A 131 -10.47 8.06 -15.48
CA ASN A 131 -9.78 8.72 -16.60
C ASN A 131 -9.08 7.75 -17.57
N VAL A 132 -8.85 6.52 -17.14
CA VAL A 132 -8.29 5.44 -17.98
C VAL A 132 -9.32 4.34 -18.29
N GLY A 133 -10.62 4.66 -18.13
CA GLY A 133 -11.73 3.78 -18.48
C GLY A 133 -12.07 2.70 -17.44
N VAL A 134 -11.59 2.82 -16.20
CA VAL A 134 -11.90 1.87 -15.14
C VAL A 134 -12.95 2.46 -14.20
N LYS A 135 -14.11 1.84 -14.14
CA LYS A 135 -15.19 2.23 -13.22
C LYS A 135 -14.94 1.65 -11.83
N VAL A 136 -14.84 2.51 -10.83
CA VAL A 136 -14.65 2.10 -9.43
C VAL A 136 -15.83 2.58 -8.59
N ASN A 137 -16.42 1.67 -7.81
CA ASN A 137 -17.45 1.98 -6.82
C ASN A 137 -16.82 2.04 -5.44
N VAL A 138 -16.78 3.23 -4.83
CA VAL A 138 -16.27 3.39 -3.46
C VAL A 138 -17.33 2.94 -2.47
N ASP A 139 -17.04 1.87 -1.75
CA ASP A 139 -17.90 1.31 -0.71
C ASP A 139 -17.33 1.61 0.68
N VAL A 140 -18.10 2.35 1.49
CA VAL A 140 -17.66 2.92 2.76
C VAL A 140 -18.28 2.17 3.93
N ALA A 141 -17.45 1.61 4.80
CA ALA A 141 -17.88 1.00 6.05
C ALA A 141 -17.50 1.84 7.29
N ASP A 142 -18.18 1.60 8.40
CA ASP A 142 -17.64 1.97 9.70
C ASP A 142 -16.41 1.11 10.05
N THR A 143 -15.53 1.62 10.92
CA THR A 143 -14.26 0.95 11.23
C THR A 143 -14.43 -0.47 11.78
N ALA A 144 -15.47 -0.74 12.57
CA ALA A 144 -15.66 -2.06 13.17
C ALA A 144 -16.09 -3.09 12.12
N SER A 145 -17.07 -2.74 11.29
CA SER A 145 -17.51 -3.56 10.15
C SER A 145 -16.38 -3.80 9.17
N PHE A 146 -15.66 -2.75 8.79
CA PHE A 146 -14.50 -2.83 7.89
C PHE A 146 -13.46 -3.85 8.37
N LEU A 147 -13.02 -3.75 9.64
CA LEU A 147 -12.03 -4.68 10.19
C LEU A 147 -12.57 -6.11 10.36
N ALA A 148 -13.86 -6.25 10.71
CA ALA A 148 -14.47 -7.57 10.83
C ALA A 148 -14.53 -8.30 9.48
N GLU A 149 -14.85 -7.57 8.41
CA GLU A 149 -14.91 -8.10 7.04
C GLU A 149 -13.53 -8.51 6.52
N LEU A 150 -12.53 -7.65 6.69
CA LEU A 150 -11.16 -7.92 6.23
C LEU A 150 -10.51 -9.14 6.90
N ASN A 151 -10.94 -9.49 8.12
CA ASN A 151 -10.41 -10.63 8.85
C ASN A 151 -11.21 -11.93 8.62
N GLN A 152 -12.10 -11.98 7.64
CA GLN A 152 -12.74 -13.22 7.22
C GLN A 152 -11.81 -14.06 6.34
N PRO A 153 -11.93 -15.40 6.37
CA PRO A 153 -11.32 -16.23 5.32
C PRO A 153 -11.82 -15.81 3.95
N ILE A 154 -10.98 -15.88 2.93
CA ILE A 154 -11.32 -15.39 1.60
C ILE A 154 -12.60 -16.00 1.02
N ALA A 155 -12.90 -17.26 1.36
CA ALA A 155 -14.12 -17.94 0.94
C ALA A 155 -15.41 -17.31 1.50
N ASP A 156 -15.30 -16.60 2.62
CA ASP A 156 -16.41 -15.97 3.34
C ASP A 156 -16.33 -14.44 3.31
N ALA A 157 -15.27 -13.90 2.68
CA ALA A 157 -15.06 -12.45 2.62
C ALA A 157 -16.13 -11.79 1.74
N PRO A 158 -16.62 -10.62 2.12
CA PRO A 158 -17.46 -9.82 1.25
C PRO A 158 -16.70 -9.52 -0.05
N HIS A 159 -17.46 -9.45 -1.13
CA HIS A 159 -16.87 -9.17 -2.43
C HIS A 159 -16.35 -7.72 -2.49
N TYR A 160 -15.05 -7.57 -2.57
CA TYR A 160 -14.35 -6.34 -2.92
C TYR A 160 -13.16 -6.69 -3.79
N ASP A 161 -12.79 -5.78 -4.69
CA ASP A 161 -11.64 -5.94 -5.58
C ASP A 161 -10.41 -5.23 -5.02
N MET A 162 -10.66 -4.11 -4.34
CA MET A 162 -9.62 -3.26 -3.78
C MET A 162 -9.97 -2.82 -2.35
N VAL A 163 -8.95 -2.61 -1.52
CA VAL A 163 -9.11 -2.11 -0.15
C VAL A 163 -8.14 -0.99 0.12
N ASN A 164 -8.65 0.17 0.53
CA ASN A 164 -7.83 1.30 0.94
C ASN A 164 -7.39 1.17 2.40
N LEU A 165 -6.08 1.10 2.62
CA LEU A 165 -5.47 0.72 3.88
C LEU A 165 -4.30 1.62 4.28
N THR A 166 -3.97 1.53 5.54
CA THR A 166 -2.71 2.00 6.11
C THR A 166 -2.16 0.96 7.06
N TRP A 167 -0.89 0.67 6.94
CA TRP A 167 -0.21 -0.31 7.76
C TRP A 167 1.25 0.09 8.00
N GLY A 168 1.90 -0.48 8.99
CA GLY A 168 3.31 -0.25 9.27
C GLY A 168 3.86 -1.31 10.20
N THR A 169 5.17 -1.59 10.11
CA THR A 169 5.84 -2.54 10.99
C THR A 169 5.89 -2.03 12.41
N PHE A 170 5.61 -2.90 13.37
CA PHE A 170 5.74 -2.61 14.80
C PHE A 170 7.14 -2.92 15.34
N THR A 171 7.95 -3.69 14.62
CA THR A 171 9.32 -4.05 15.03
C THR A 171 10.35 -3.06 14.50
N GLY A 172 10.00 -2.25 13.49
CA GLY A 172 10.96 -1.41 12.78
C GLY A 172 11.89 -2.20 11.86
N ASP A 173 11.57 -3.47 11.57
CA ASP A 173 12.36 -4.36 10.70
C ASP A 173 11.50 -4.90 9.56
N ALA A 174 12.09 -5.02 8.37
CA ALA A 174 11.44 -5.51 7.17
C ALA A 174 11.04 -7.00 7.25
N GLU A 175 11.68 -7.80 8.10
CA GLU A 175 11.28 -9.18 8.34
C GLU A 175 9.80 -9.29 8.69
N TYR A 176 9.33 -8.41 9.55
CA TYR A 176 7.92 -8.39 9.95
C TYR A 176 6.99 -8.13 8.76
N VAL A 177 7.40 -7.21 7.86
CA VAL A 177 6.68 -6.92 6.62
C VAL A 177 6.65 -8.15 5.71
N MET A 178 7.82 -8.76 5.48
CA MET A 178 7.96 -9.90 4.57
C MET A 178 7.08 -11.08 5.01
N LYS A 179 7.09 -11.41 6.30
CA LYS A 179 6.37 -12.57 6.85
C LYS A 179 4.87 -12.34 7.06
N SER A 180 4.45 -11.11 7.33
CA SER A 180 3.05 -10.84 7.70
C SER A 180 2.25 -10.15 6.61
N TYR A 181 2.90 -9.74 5.52
CA TYR A 181 2.26 -8.97 4.47
C TYR A 181 2.61 -9.41 3.03
N ILE A 182 3.73 -10.13 2.82
CA ILE A 182 4.21 -10.50 1.49
C ILE A 182 4.21 -12.02 1.27
N ALA A 183 4.51 -12.80 2.30
CA ALA A 183 4.58 -14.27 2.19
C ALA A 183 3.24 -14.88 1.77
N CYS A 184 3.26 -15.95 0.99
CA CYS A 184 2.06 -16.66 0.50
C CYS A 184 1.10 -17.11 1.64
N ASN A 185 1.60 -17.28 2.84
CA ASN A 185 0.79 -17.64 4.01
C ASN A 185 0.32 -16.43 4.84
N ALA A 186 0.56 -15.21 4.35
CA ALA A 186 0.22 -13.97 5.05
C ALA A 186 -1.24 -13.54 4.91
N TRP A 187 -2.10 -14.35 4.30
CA TRP A 187 -3.51 -14.04 4.05
C TRP A 187 -4.35 -14.04 5.34
N PRO A 188 -5.41 -13.23 5.38
CA PRO A 188 -6.37 -13.26 6.47
C PRO A 188 -7.03 -14.66 6.64
N PRO A 189 -7.39 -15.04 7.86
CA PRO A 189 -7.30 -14.29 9.11
C PRO A 189 -5.96 -14.46 9.83
N THR A 190 -4.96 -15.11 9.22
CA THR A 190 -3.67 -15.42 9.86
C THR A 190 -2.83 -14.16 10.03
N TYR A 191 -2.72 -13.39 8.94
CA TYR A 191 -1.97 -12.13 8.89
C TYR A 191 -2.73 -11.08 8.08
N TRP A 192 -2.04 -10.12 7.42
CA TRP A 192 -2.64 -8.89 6.90
C TRP A 192 -2.41 -8.65 5.41
N ASP A 193 -2.10 -9.69 4.64
CA ASP A 193 -2.05 -9.56 3.18
C ASP A 193 -3.47 -9.63 2.58
N TYR A 194 -4.10 -8.47 2.47
CA TYR A 194 -5.41 -8.33 1.84
C TYR A 194 -5.36 -8.31 0.31
N SER A 195 -4.17 -8.36 -0.28
CA SER A 195 -4.01 -8.51 -1.71
C SER A 195 -4.08 -9.97 -2.17
N HIS A 196 -3.94 -10.91 -1.23
CA HIS A 196 -3.82 -12.34 -1.52
C HIS A 196 -2.67 -12.62 -2.50
N TYR A 197 -1.61 -11.83 -2.40
CA TYR A 197 -0.41 -12.03 -3.17
C TYR A 197 0.28 -13.33 -2.78
N CYS A 198 0.88 -14.00 -3.75
CA CYS A 198 1.71 -15.18 -3.53
C CYS A 198 2.71 -15.32 -4.67
N ASN A 199 3.98 -15.42 -4.31
CA ASN A 199 5.07 -15.69 -5.25
C ASN A 199 6.08 -16.63 -4.55
N GLU A 200 6.24 -17.84 -5.09
CA GLU A 200 7.10 -18.88 -4.51
C GLU A 200 8.58 -18.48 -4.46
N GLU A 201 9.04 -17.65 -5.41
CA GLU A 201 10.41 -17.12 -5.39
C GLU A 201 10.60 -16.15 -4.21
N VAL A 202 9.61 -15.32 -3.95
CA VAL A 202 9.61 -14.41 -2.79
C VAL A 202 9.62 -15.22 -1.48
N ASP A 203 8.80 -16.25 -1.35
CA ASP A 203 8.79 -17.13 -0.17
C ASP A 203 10.16 -17.80 0.06
N ALA A 204 10.79 -18.27 -1.01
CA ALA A 204 12.12 -18.87 -0.92
C ALA A 204 13.19 -17.86 -0.45
N LEU A 205 13.12 -16.61 -0.91
CA LEU A 205 14.00 -15.54 -0.44
C LEU A 205 13.74 -15.15 1.02
N ILE A 206 12.48 -15.12 1.45
CA ILE A 206 12.10 -14.88 2.86
C ILE A 206 12.71 -15.97 3.75
N GLN A 207 12.53 -17.23 3.40
CA GLN A 207 13.11 -18.36 4.16
C GLN A 207 14.63 -18.29 4.22
N LYS A 208 15.28 -17.97 3.09
CA LYS A 208 16.73 -17.78 3.07
C LYS A 208 17.19 -16.65 3.99
N GLY A 209 16.38 -15.60 4.14
CA GLY A 209 16.61 -14.49 5.06
C GLY A 209 16.71 -14.91 6.53
N ASP A 210 16.03 -16.00 6.92
CA ASP A 210 16.11 -16.56 8.27
C ASP A 210 17.40 -17.34 8.54
N GLU A 211 18.10 -17.77 7.49
CA GLU A 211 19.27 -18.63 7.57
C GLU A 211 20.60 -17.86 7.51
N VAL A 212 20.58 -16.63 6.97
CA VAL A 212 21.81 -15.83 6.83
C VAL A 212 22.23 -15.20 8.16
N PRO A 213 23.55 -15.18 8.47
CA PRO A 213 24.04 -14.81 9.79
C PRO A 213 24.12 -13.30 10.04
N THR A 214 24.07 -12.48 9.00
CA THR A 214 24.26 -11.02 9.12
C THR A 214 23.04 -10.24 8.64
N VAL A 215 22.87 -9.04 9.20
CA VAL A 215 21.82 -8.10 8.79
C VAL A 215 22.04 -7.64 7.35
N GLU A 216 23.28 -7.46 6.96
CA GLU A 216 23.69 -7.02 5.64
C GLU A 216 23.24 -8.02 4.56
N GLU A 217 23.56 -9.32 4.75
CA GLU A 217 23.15 -10.38 3.82
C GLU A 217 21.61 -10.50 3.75
N ARG A 218 20.92 -10.34 4.89
CA ARG A 218 19.48 -10.34 4.95
C ARG A 218 18.88 -9.15 4.18
N ASN A 219 19.45 -7.97 4.32
CA ASN A 219 19.00 -6.77 3.62
C ASN A 219 19.19 -6.88 2.09
N GLU A 220 20.22 -7.58 1.61
CA GLU A 220 20.40 -7.88 0.20
C GLU A 220 19.28 -8.79 -0.35
N LEU A 221 18.83 -9.76 0.44
CA LEU A 221 17.67 -10.60 0.08
C LEU A 221 16.37 -9.78 0.08
N TYR A 222 16.17 -8.92 1.06
CA TYR A 222 15.01 -8.05 1.10
C TYR A 222 14.96 -7.07 -0.08
N ALA A 223 16.09 -6.56 -0.53
CA ALA A 223 16.16 -5.75 -1.73
C ALA A 223 15.67 -6.53 -2.97
N GLN A 224 16.06 -7.78 -3.12
CA GLN A 224 15.58 -8.65 -4.21
C GLN A 224 14.06 -8.90 -4.12
N ILE A 225 13.56 -9.18 -2.90
CA ILE A 225 12.11 -9.35 -2.67
C ILE A 225 11.36 -8.08 -3.08
N LEU A 226 11.83 -6.91 -2.66
CA LEU A 226 11.19 -5.63 -2.96
C LEU A 226 11.15 -5.33 -4.47
N ASP A 227 12.20 -5.71 -5.22
CA ASP A 227 12.21 -5.60 -6.68
C ASP A 227 11.15 -6.50 -7.34
N ILE A 228 11.01 -7.75 -6.88
CA ILE A 228 9.99 -8.67 -7.39
C ILE A 228 8.59 -8.16 -7.06
N VAL A 229 8.33 -7.76 -5.80
CA VAL A 229 7.04 -7.24 -5.36
C VAL A 229 6.66 -5.96 -6.13
N ARG A 230 7.64 -5.11 -6.43
CA ARG A 230 7.42 -3.94 -7.28
C ARG A 230 6.94 -4.36 -8.68
N GLU A 231 7.62 -5.31 -9.30
CA GLU A 231 7.27 -5.80 -10.64
C GLU A 231 5.92 -6.49 -10.66
N ASP A 232 5.57 -7.23 -9.62
CA ASP A 232 4.27 -7.90 -9.48
C ASP A 232 3.13 -6.95 -9.11
N ALA A 233 3.46 -5.78 -8.55
CA ALA A 233 2.53 -4.70 -8.23
C ALA A 233 1.27 -5.16 -7.46
N PRO A 234 1.37 -5.89 -6.33
CA PRO A 234 0.18 -6.39 -5.64
C PRO A 234 -0.71 -5.30 -5.06
N THR A 235 -0.20 -4.10 -4.94
CA THR A 235 -0.90 -2.93 -4.37
C THR A 235 -0.66 -1.67 -5.20
N LEU A 236 -1.54 -0.67 -5.04
CA LEU A 236 -1.19 0.71 -5.37
C LEU A 236 -0.31 1.25 -4.24
N PHE A 237 0.94 1.52 -4.54
CA PHE A 237 1.88 2.13 -3.60
C PHE A 237 1.66 3.64 -3.58
N LEU A 238 1.21 4.20 -2.47
CA LEU A 238 0.79 5.60 -2.44
C LEU A 238 1.73 6.49 -1.63
N PHE A 239 1.72 6.36 -0.28
CA PHE A 239 2.39 7.33 0.59
C PHE A 239 3.08 6.69 1.77
N ASN A 240 4.14 7.35 2.23
CA ASN A 240 4.75 7.12 3.54
C ASN A 240 4.21 8.17 4.52
N GLY A 241 3.76 7.72 5.66
CA GLY A 241 3.27 8.60 6.73
C GLY A 241 4.39 9.36 7.42
N LEU A 242 4.02 10.46 8.07
CA LEU A 242 4.88 11.19 8.97
C LEU A 242 4.41 11.04 10.42
N SER A 243 5.36 10.80 11.32
CA SER A 243 5.14 10.90 12.75
C SER A 243 5.23 12.36 13.17
N THR A 244 4.24 12.85 13.93
CA THR A 244 4.24 14.22 14.43
C THR A 244 3.96 14.24 15.93
N ILE A 245 4.80 14.94 16.67
CA ILE A 245 4.60 15.22 18.10
C ILE A 245 4.53 16.74 18.32
N ALA A 246 3.49 17.17 19.00
CA ALA A 246 3.33 18.55 19.45
C ALA A 246 3.38 18.64 20.96
N THR A 247 4.15 19.60 21.49
CA THR A 247 4.30 19.82 22.92
C THR A 247 4.29 21.30 23.26
N ARG A 248 4.16 21.61 24.56
CA ARG A 248 4.49 22.93 25.10
C ARG A 248 5.97 23.26 24.84
N SER A 249 6.28 24.53 24.84
CA SER A 249 7.65 25.01 24.54
C SER A 249 8.69 24.64 25.61
N ASP A 250 8.25 24.36 26.83
CA ASP A 250 9.07 23.98 27.99
C ASP A 250 9.34 22.49 28.09
N VAL A 251 8.75 21.66 27.22
CA VAL A 251 9.01 20.21 27.19
C VAL A 251 10.22 19.90 26.33
N ASN A 252 11.13 19.09 26.86
CA ASN A 252 12.38 18.65 26.21
C ASN A 252 12.54 17.13 26.33
N GLY A 253 13.55 16.56 25.64
CA GLY A 253 13.94 15.16 25.72
C GLY A 253 13.01 14.16 25.01
N LEU A 254 12.02 14.65 24.28
CA LEU A 254 11.20 13.78 23.42
C LEU A 254 11.96 13.41 22.13
N TYR A 255 11.67 12.22 21.64
CA TYR A 255 12.10 11.77 20.30
C TYR A 255 10.90 11.20 19.54
N LEU A 256 11.01 11.10 18.22
CA LEU A 256 10.01 10.44 17.39
C LEU A 256 10.36 8.96 17.29
N ASP A 257 9.39 8.11 17.62
CA ASP A 257 9.45 6.67 17.31
C ASP A 257 8.77 6.43 15.94
N PRO A 258 9.50 6.02 14.91
CA PRO A 258 8.91 5.76 13.60
C PRO A 258 7.82 4.70 13.61
N ALA A 259 7.95 3.67 14.42
CA ALA A 259 6.96 2.60 14.56
C ALA A 259 5.74 3.03 15.37
N GLN A 260 5.81 4.17 16.07
CA GLN A 260 4.74 4.72 16.91
C GLN A 260 4.28 3.75 18.03
N THR A 261 5.15 2.84 18.43
CA THR A 261 4.89 1.82 19.45
C THR A 261 5.27 2.26 20.86
N ILE A 262 6.16 3.24 20.96
CA ILE A 262 6.70 3.76 22.23
C ILE A 262 6.31 5.22 22.40
N TRP A 263 5.78 5.53 23.57
CA TRP A 263 5.58 6.92 23.97
C TRP A 263 6.87 7.46 24.57
N PRO A 264 7.55 8.45 23.96
CA PRO A 264 8.88 8.88 24.35
C PRO A 264 8.91 9.73 25.62
N VAL A 265 7.82 9.78 26.39
CA VAL A 265 7.68 10.57 27.63
C VAL A 265 8.66 10.17 28.74
N LYS A 266 9.21 8.95 28.69
CA LYS A 266 10.20 8.46 29.67
C LYS A 266 11.44 9.36 29.77
N TYR A 267 11.78 10.02 28.68
CA TYR A 267 12.98 10.87 28.58
C TYR A 267 12.63 12.37 28.60
N ALA A 268 11.34 12.69 28.78
CA ALA A 268 10.89 14.06 28.80
C ALA A 268 11.18 14.75 30.14
N TRP A 269 11.57 16.01 30.06
CA TRP A 269 11.68 16.90 31.24
C TRP A 269 11.13 18.29 30.91
N LEU A 270 10.88 19.09 31.95
CA LEU A 270 10.42 20.47 31.86
C LEU A 270 11.56 21.41 32.25
N ASP A 271 11.70 22.53 31.53
CA ASP A 271 12.55 23.65 31.95
C ASP A 271 11.89 24.47 33.02
#